data_355fc69ef16fbd0a0ea89a6f98bba18f
#
_entry.id   355fc69ef16fbd0a0ea89a6f98bba18f
#
_cell.length_a   1.000
_cell.length_b   1.000
_cell.length_c   1.000
_cell.angle_alpha   90.00
_cell.angle_beta   90.00
_cell.angle_gamma   90.00
#
_symmetry.space_group_name_H-M   'P 1'
#
loop_
_entity.id
_entity.type
_entity.pdbx_description
1 polymer ?
#
loop_
_entity_poly.entity_id
_entity_poly.type
_entity_poly.pdbx_seq_one_letter_code
_entity_poly.pdbx_strand_id
1 'polypeptide(L)'
;MIGAIALMGAFGTLYLTVVKFMGGSASCPTDACDRVLSSPYALIFGIPLTIFGFLGYAGMATLALGPLAVSEESNKEFRNTLTNWSWLLLFIGAIAMVTFSGYLMYLLAFELKAACIYCITSALFSVSMLVLTVIGRRWDDGGQLVFSGLIVAVITMTGTLAIYAPIHSPQTAEANIPGEAGPPVTTTSGPAEVQLAEHLAASGAAMYGAWWCPHCHDQKQLFGQAAAKVIPYVECAADGQNPQTEVCQAKPEVTGFPTWEVNGQFYGGTQALGTLAEASGYAGPQDFQN
;
A
#
# COMPACT_ATOMS: atom_id res chain seq x y z
N MET A 1 -18.85 -23.68 5.64
CA MET A 1 -19.02 -22.23 5.80
C MET A 1 -17.67 -21.50 5.69
N ILE A 2 -16.62 -21.88 6.44
CA ILE A 2 -15.28 -21.25 6.35
C ILE A 2 -14.76 -21.24 4.91
N GLY A 3 -14.83 -22.37 4.19
CA GLY A 3 -14.37 -22.45 2.79
C GLY A 3 -15.13 -21.52 1.85
N ALA A 4 -16.43 -21.27 2.06
CA ALA A 4 -17.21 -20.35 1.23
C ALA A 4 -16.77 -18.89 1.45
N ILE A 5 -16.54 -18.47 2.70
CA ILE A 5 -16.05 -17.12 3.03
C ILE A 5 -14.64 -16.93 2.45
N ALA A 6 -13.78 -17.95 2.61
CA ALA A 6 -12.42 -17.92 2.08
C ALA A 6 -12.40 -17.81 0.54
N LEU A 7 -13.27 -18.54 -0.18
CA LEU A 7 -13.41 -18.39 -1.63
C LEU A 7 -13.89 -17.00 -2.04
N MET A 8 -14.89 -16.44 -1.35
CA MET A 8 -15.34 -15.06 -1.64
C MET A 8 -14.22 -14.04 -1.43
N GLY A 9 -13.44 -14.18 -0.35
CA GLY A 9 -12.28 -13.33 -0.10
C GLY A 9 -11.19 -13.49 -1.17
N ALA A 10 -10.92 -14.73 -1.61
CA ALA A 10 -9.96 -15.00 -2.67
C ALA A 10 -10.38 -14.37 -4.01
N PHE A 11 -11.64 -14.51 -4.40
CA PHE A 11 -12.16 -13.89 -5.63
C PHE A 11 -12.11 -12.36 -5.56
N GLY A 12 -12.48 -11.76 -4.44
CA GLY A 12 -12.42 -10.31 -4.25
C GLY A 12 -11.00 -9.76 -4.33
N THR A 13 -10.05 -10.41 -3.67
CA THR A 13 -8.64 -10.00 -3.71
C THR A 13 -7.98 -10.26 -5.06
N LEU A 14 -8.35 -11.34 -5.75
CA LEU A 14 -7.93 -11.61 -7.13
C LEU A 14 -8.41 -10.52 -8.08
N TYR A 15 -9.70 -10.16 -8.00
CA TYR A 15 -10.27 -9.07 -8.80
C TYR A 15 -9.50 -7.77 -8.62
N LEU A 16 -9.26 -7.34 -7.38
CA LEU A 16 -8.48 -6.14 -7.07
C LEU A 16 -7.04 -6.21 -7.60
N THR A 17 -6.43 -7.40 -7.55
CA THR A 17 -5.09 -7.63 -8.09
C THR A 17 -5.07 -7.44 -9.60
N VAL A 18 -6.00 -8.06 -10.32
CA VAL A 18 -6.10 -7.97 -11.79
C VAL A 18 -6.34 -6.52 -12.22
N VAL A 19 -7.28 -5.83 -11.58
CA VAL A 19 -7.58 -4.41 -11.89
C VAL A 19 -6.33 -3.54 -11.70
N LYS A 20 -5.57 -3.75 -10.62
CA LYS A 20 -4.34 -3.00 -10.36
C LYS A 20 -3.27 -3.24 -11.44
N PHE A 21 -3.11 -4.48 -11.91
CA PHE A 21 -2.14 -4.80 -12.99
C PHE A 21 -2.57 -4.27 -14.36
N MET A 22 -3.87 -4.15 -14.61
CA MET A 22 -4.39 -3.60 -15.87
C MET A 22 -4.38 -2.06 -15.90
N GLY A 23 -3.86 -1.40 -14.88
CA GLY A 23 -3.82 0.07 -14.79
C GLY A 23 -5.20 0.72 -14.63
N GLY A 24 -6.23 -0.10 -14.29
CA GLY A 24 -7.58 0.39 -14.00
C GLY A 24 -7.71 0.88 -12.57
N SER A 25 -8.58 1.86 -12.33
CA SER A 25 -9.09 2.12 -10.99
C SER A 25 -10.08 1.02 -10.60
N ALA A 26 -9.97 0.46 -9.41
CA ALA A 26 -11.01 -0.41 -8.89
C ALA A 26 -12.34 0.36 -8.91
N SER A 27 -13.45 -0.33 -9.25
CA SER A 27 -14.79 0.28 -9.15
C SER A 27 -15.09 0.60 -7.68
N CYS A 28 -14.49 1.66 -7.19
CA CYS A 28 -14.65 2.13 -5.82
C CYS A 28 -15.83 3.09 -5.78
N PRO A 29 -16.80 2.89 -4.87
CA PRO A 29 -17.91 3.81 -4.71
C PRO A 29 -17.49 5.16 -4.10
N THR A 30 -16.24 5.31 -3.66
CA THR A 30 -15.71 6.53 -3.05
C THR A 30 -14.24 6.75 -3.44
N ASP A 31 -13.84 8.00 -3.66
CA ASP A 31 -12.44 8.42 -3.93
C ASP A 31 -11.48 7.99 -2.78
N ALA A 32 -12.02 7.84 -1.58
CA ALA A 32 -11.28 7.38 -0.41
C ALA A 32 -10.71 5.95 -0.59
N CYS A 33 -11.44 5.08 -1.28
CA CYS A 33 -11.01 3.70 -1.53
C CYS A 33 -9.81 3.65 -2.48
N ASP A 34 -9.83 4.47 -3.52
CA ASP A 34 -8.73 4.55 -4.49
C ASP A 34 -7.45 5.10 -3.83
N ARG A 35 -7.61 6.09 -2.95
CA ARG A 35 -6.53 6.63 -2.13
C ARG A 35 -5.86 5.56 -1.25
N VAL A 36 -6.65 4.66 -0.65
CA VAL A 36 -6.12 3.56 0.18
C VAL A 36 -5.34 2.55 -0.67
N LEU A 37 -5.90 2.15 -1.83
CA LEU A 37 -5.30 1.14 -2.71
C LEU A 37 -4.04 1.65 -3.43
N SER A 38 -3.86 2.98 -3.56
CA SER A 38 -2.68 3.62 -4.13
C SER A 38 -1.66 4.06 -3.07
N SER A 39 -1.98 3.95 -1.77
CA SER A 39 -1.09 4.34 -0.69
C SER A 39 0.16 3.43 -0.61
N PRO A 40 1.27 3.91 -0.01
CA PRO A 40 2.46 3.10 0.27
C PRO A 40 2.14 1.87 1.13
N TYR A 41 1.10 1.95 1.99
CA TYR A 41 0.62 0.85 2.82
C TYR A 41 -0.05 -0.28 2.03
N ALA A 42 -0.42 -0.04 0.77
CA ALA A 42 -0.97 -1.05 -0.12
C ALA A 42 0.10 -1.92 -0.80
N LEU A 43 1.39 -1.72 -0.45
CA LEU A 43 2.52 -2.48 -0.96
C LEU A 43 3.28 -3.14 0.19
N ILE A 44 3.69 -4.41 -0.02
CA ILE A 44 4.63 -5.13 0.84
C ILE A 44 5.82 -5.51 -0.03
N PHE A 45 7.00 -4.96 0.26
CA PHE A 45 8.22 -5.14 -0.56
C PHE A 45 8.01 -4.83 -2.06
N GLY A 46 7.22 -3.79 -2.37
CA GLY A 46 6.90 -3.44 -3.75
C GLY A 46 5.82 -4.29 -4.42
N ILE A 47 5.31 -5.32 -3.75
CA ILE A 47 4.26 -6.22 -4.25
C ILE A 47 2.90 -5.77 -3.71
N PRO A 48 1.84 -5.70 -4.54
CA PRO A 48 0.51 -5.34 -4.09
C PRO A 48 0.00 -6.23 -2.94
N LEU A 49 -0.48 -5.61 -1.87
CA LEU A 49 -1.05 -6.29 -0.69
C LEU A 49 -2.17 -7.27 -1.06
N THR A 50 -2.91 -7.00 -2.13
CA THR A 50 -3.99 -7.84 -2.63
C THR A 50 -3.54 -9.24 -3.04
N ILE A 51 -2.28 -9.41 -3.47
CA ILE A 51 -1.70 -10.73 -3.79
C ILE A 51 -1.54 -11.55 -2.51
N PHE A 52 -1.01 -10.94 -1.44
CA PHE A 52 -0.89 -11.61 -0.14
C PHE A 52 -2.26 -11.96 0.44
N GLY A 53 -3.24 -11.07 0.26
CA GLY A 53 -4.64 -11.33 0.61
C GLY A 53 -5.19 -12.55 -0.15
N PHE A 54 -4.97 -12.60 -1.46
CA PHE A 54 -5.37 -13.74 -2.29
C PHE A 54 -4.73 -15.06 -1.80
N LEU A 55 -3.42 -15.08 -1.57
CA LEU A 55 -2.72 -16.27 -1.08
C LEU A 55 -3.22 -16.71 0.30
N GLY A 56 -3.49 -15.75 1.19
CA GLY A 56 -4.06 -16.03 2.50
C GLY A 56 -5.43 -16.70 2.41
N TYR A 57 -6.35 -16.09 1.64
CA TYR A 57 -7.69 -16.65 1.46
C TYR A 57 -7.69 -17.98 0.70
N ALA A 58 -6.87 -18.14 -0.34
CA ALA A 58 -6.70 -19.40 -1.07
C ALA A 58 -6.16 -20.50 -0.16
N GLY A 59 -5.17 -20.19 0.69
CA GLY A 59 -4.67 -21.10 1.72
C GLY A 59 -5.76 -21.54 2.70
N MET A 60 -6.56 -20.59 3.21
CA MET A 60 -7.69 -20.90 4.10
C MET A 60 -8.76 -21.77 3.41
N ALA A 61 -9.04 -21.50 2.13
CA ALA A 61 -9.98 -22.31 1.35
C ALA A 61 -9.46 -23.76 1.16
N THR A 62 -8.19 -23.92 0.82
CA THR A 62 -7.58 -25.27 0.66
C THR A 62 -7.56 -26.05 1.97
N LEU A 63 -7.25 -25.41 3.09
CA LEU A 63 -7.30 -26.03 4.41
C LEU A 63 -8.72 -26.42 4.83
N ALA A 64 -9.71 -25.59 4.50
CA ALA A 64 -11.10 -25.87 4.86
C ALA A 64 -11.74 -26.95 3.99
N LEU A 65 -11.36 -27.06 2.72
CA LEU A 65 -11.96 -27.99 1.76
C LEU A 65 -11.14 -29.26 1.54
N GLY A 66 -9.83 -29.21 1.80
CA GLY A 66 -8.92 -30.34 1.58
C GLY A 66 -9.34 -31.65 2.26
N PRO A 67 -9.73 -31.63 3.56
CA PRO A 67 -10.20 -32.83 4.24
C PRO A 67 -11.49 -33.44 3.62
N LEU A 68 -12.31 -32.63 2.93
CA LEU A 68 -13.53 -33.09 2.27
C LEU A 68 -13.25 -33.83 0.96
N ALA A 69 -12.10 -33.60 0.35
CA ALA A 69 -11.68 -34.28 -0.89
C ALA A 69 -11.17 -35.70 -0.65
N VAL A 70 -10.86 -36.06 0.61
CA VAL A 70 -10.38 -37.41 0.96
C VAL A 70 -11.55 -38.27 1.39
N SER A 71 -11.82 -39.36 0.66
CA SER A 71 -12.92 -40.31 0.97
C SER A 71 -12.66 -41.08 2.27
N GLU A 72 -13.71 -41.31 3.04
CA GLU A 72 -13.64 -42.05 4.33
C GLU A 72 -13.23 -43.52 4.17
N GLU A 73 -13.53 -44.11 3.00
CA GLU A 73 -13.28 -45.50 2.72
C GLU A 73 -11.82 -45.80 2.40
N SER A 74 -11.07 -44.83 1.89
CA SER A 74 -9.70 -45.05 1.41
C SER A 74 -8.65 -45.05 2.51
N ASN A 75 -8.74 -44.16 3.52
CA ASN A 75 -7.77 -44.08 4.63
C ASN A 75 -8.26 -43.19 5.77
N LYS A 76 -8.97 -43.82 6.74
CA LYS A 76 -9.53 -43.08 7.89
C LYS A 76 -8.48 -42.42 8.76
N GLU A 77 -7.34 -43.03 8.95
CA GLU A 77 -6.26 -42.51 9.79
C GLU A 77 -5.63 -41.24 9.17
N PHE A 78 -5.34 -41.29 7.87
CA PHE A 78 -4.82 -40.17 7.12
C PHE A 78 -5.80 -38.98 7.12
N ARG A 79 -7.08 -39.24 6.88
CA ARG A 79 -8.12 -38.20 6.90
C ARG A 79 -8.26 -37.55 8.29
N ASN A 80 -8.20 -38.32 9.36
CA ASN A 80 -8.26 -37.79 10.72
C ASN A 80 -7.05 -36.93 11.03
N THR A 81 -5.86 -37.37 10.66
CA THR A 81 -4.63 -36.62 10.80
C THR A 81 -4.70 -35.30 9.98
N LEU A 82 -5.11 -35.40 8.73
CA LEU A 82 -5.28 -34.24 7.84
C LEU A 82 -6.29 -33.23 8.41
N THR A 83 -7.43 -33.73 8.90
CA THR A 83 -8.47 -32.89 9.53
C THR A 83 -7.93 -32.18 10.77
N ASN A 84 -7.18 -32.87 11.63
CA ASN A 84 -6.60 -32.28 12.83
C ASN A 84 -5.62 -31.15 12.49
N TRP A 85 -4.71 -31.42 11.56
CA TRP A 85 -3.76 -30.39 11.09
C TRP A 85 -4.46 -29.22 10.40
N SER A 86 -5.46 -29.50 9.57
CA SER A 86 -6.22 -28.45 8.88
C SER A 86 -6.91 -27.50 9.88
N TRP A 87 -7.55 -28.02 10.95
CA TRP A 87 -8.17 -27.18 11.95
C TRP A 87 -7.16 -26.35 12.73
N LEU A 88 -6.00 -26.91 13.07
CA LEU A 88 -4.93 -26.16 13.73
C LEU A 88 -4.41 -25.03 12.83
N LEU A 89 -4.13 -25.34 11.55
CA LEU A 89 -3.66 -24.36 10.59
C LEU A 89 -4.70 -23.30 10.26
N LEU A 90 -6.00 -23.67 10.19
CA LEU A 90 -7.11 -22.73 10.06
C LEU A 90 -7.15 -21.75 11.24
N PHE A 91 -6.95 -22.25 12.47
CA PHE A 91 -6.90 -21.40 13.66
C PHE A 91 -5.72 -20.43 13.61
N ILE A 92 -4.50 -20.92 13.34
CA ILE A 92 -3.29 -20.11 13.21
C ILE A 92 -3.48 -19.06 12.11
N GLY A 93 -3.95 -19.46 10.92
CA GLY A 93 -4.17 -18.57 9.80
C GLY A 93 -5.25 -17.51 10.09
N ALA A 94 -6.35 -17.89 10.75
CA ALA A 94 -7.41 -16.96 11.13
C ALA A 94 -6.93 -15.91 12.14
N ILE A 95 -6.14 -16.30 13.17
CA ILE A 95 -5.53 -15.35 14.10
C ILE A 95 -4.59 -14.39 13.37
N ALA A 96 -3.72 -14.90 12.49
CA ALA A 96 -2.82 -14.08 11.72
C ALA A 96 -3.58 -13.07 10.84
N MET A 97 -4.61 -13.52 10.12
CA MET A 97 -5.44 -12.66 9.28
C MET A 97 -6.19 -11.59 10.08
N VAL A 98 -6.75 -11.94 11.24
CA VAL A 98 -7.43 -10.96 12.11
C VAL A 98 -6.45 -9.94 12.67
N THR A 99 -5.27 -10.38 13.13
CA THR A 99 -4.24 -9.48 13.68
C THR A 99 -3.75 -8.50 12.62
N PHE A 100 -3.41 -9.01 11.43
CA PHE A 100 -2.97 -8.20 10.31
C PHE A 100 -4.07 -7.24 9.82
N SER A 101 -5.31 -7.72 9.64
CA SER A 101 -6.44 -6.89 9.25
C SER A 101 -6.76 -5.83 10.30
N GLY A 102 -6.63 -6.16 11.59
CA GLY A 102 -6.81 -5.20 12.69
C GLY A 102 -5.81 -4.04 12.61
N TYR A 103 -4.54 -4.34 12.33
CA TYR A 103 -3.53 -3.31 12.11
C TYR A 103 -3.84 -2.43 10.90
N LEU A 104 -4.26 -3.03 9.77
CA LEU A 104 -4.68 -2.27 8.59
C LEU A 104 -5.90 -1.39 8.87
N MET A 105 -6.87 -1.86 9.69
CA MET A 105 -8.00 -1.06 10.12
C MET A 105 -7.57 0.12 10.99
N TYR A 106 -6.57 -0.07 11.87
CA TYR A 106 -5.96 1.02 12.63
C TYR A 106 -5.36 2.07 11.69
N LEU A 107 -4.53 1.68 10.71
CA LEU A 107 -3.97 2.60 9.73
C LEU A 107 -5.04 3.34 8.93
N LEU A 108 -6.11 2.64 8.55
CA LEU A 108 -7.22 3.21 7.80
C LEU A 108 -7.94 4.31 8.60
N ALA A 109 -8.13 4.09 9.91
CA ALA A 109 -8.87 4.99 10.79
C ALA A 109 -8.05 6.20 11.23
N PHE A 110 -6.76 6.01 11.54
CA PHE A 110 -5.94 7.03 12.21
C PHE A 110 -4.95 7.71 11.27
N GLU A 111 -4.33 6.97 10.35
CA GLU A 111 -3.33 7.51 9.41
C GLU A 111 -3.99 8.02 8.13
N LEU A 112 -4.70 7.15 7.42
CA LEU A 112 -5.29 7.47 6.11
C LEU A 112 -6.60 8.24 6.22
N LYS A 113 -7.31 8.16 7.37
CA LYS A 113 -8.64 8.77 7.62
C LYS A 113 -9.60 8.56 6.45
N ALA A 114 -9.58 7.37 5.86
CA ALA A 114 -10.31 7.00 4.65
C ALA A 114 -11.09 5.71 4.85
N ALA A 115 -12.30 5.62 4.36
CA ALA A 115 -13.12 4.42 4.44
C ALA A 115 -12.98 3.59 3.15
N CYS A 116 -12.40 2.40 3.28
CA CYS A 116 -12.27 1.43 2.18
C CYS A 116 -13.20 0.24 2.42
N ILE A 117 -14.24 0.11 1.61
CA ILE A 117 -15.24 -0.97 1.76
C ILE A 117 -14.63 -2.36 1.58
N TYR A 118 -13.67 -2.53 0.67
CA TYR A 118 -12.99 -3.80 0.46
C TYR A 118 -12.15 -4.20 1.68
N CYS A 119 -11.49 -3.22 2.31
CA CYS A 119 -10.67 -3.47 3.51
C CYS A 119 -11.55 -3.85 4.71
N ILE A 120 -12.68 -3.15 4.90
CA ILE A 120 -13.65 -3.45 5.96
C ILE A 120 -14.27 -4.83 5.74
N THR A 121 -14.68 -5.16 4.51
CA THR A 121 -15.24 -6.47 4.17
C THR A 121 -14.22 -7.58 4.42
N SER A 122 -12.96 -7.40 4.04
CA SER A 122 -11.87 -8.35 4.29
C SER A 122 -11.64 -8.56 5.80
N ALA A 123 -11.67 -7.49 6.60
CA ALA A 123 -11.56 -7.59 8.04
C ALA A 123 -12.73 -8.38 8.66
N LEU A 124 -13.95 -8.13 8.21
CA LEU A 124 -15.15 -8.88 8.64
C LEU A 124 -15.05 -10.37 8.27
N PHE A 125 -14.55 -10.69 7.08
CA PHE A 125 -14.32 -12.08 6.68
C PHE A 125 -13.29 -12.75 7.57
N SER A 126 -12.20 -12.08 7.90
CA SER A 126 -11.15 -12.60 8.79
C SER A 126 -11.70 -12.92 10.19
N VAL A 127 -12.47 -11.98 10.77
CA VAL A 127 -13.12 -12.18 12.07
C VAL A 127 -14.14 -13.31 12.00
N SER A 128 -14.95 -13.37 10.94
CA SER A 128 -15.94 -14.45 10.77
C SER A 128 -15.29 -15.82 10.66
N MET A 129 -14.17 -15.92 9.93
CA MET A 129 -13.43 -17.19 9.83
C MET A 129 -12.84 -17.61 11.18
N LEU A 130 -12.31 -16.66 11.98
CA LEU A 130 -11.82 -16.95 13.31
C LEU A 130 -12.94 -17.50 14.21
N VAL A 131 -14.07 -16.79 14.26
CA VAL A 131 -15.23 -17.21 15.06
C VAL A 131 -15.70 -18.60 14.67
N LEU A 132 -15.86 -18.84 13.35
CA LEU A 132 -16.27 -20.15 12.84
C LEU A 132 -15.25 -21.25 13.12
N THR A 133 -13.95 -20.94 13.14
CA THR A 133 -12.90 -21.91 13.47
C THR A 133 -12.93 -22.26 14.95
N VAL A 134 -13.13 -21.29 15.83
CA VAL A 134 -13.20 -21.51 17.27
C VAL A 134 -14.46 -22.34 17.65
N ILE A 135 -15.62 -22.00 17.07
CA ILE A 135 -16.91 -22.65 17.40
C ILE A 135 -17.07 -23.98 16.65
N GLY A 136 -16.47 -24.11 15.45
CA GLY A 136 -16.68 -25.24 14.55
C GLY A 136 -16.07 -26.55 15.01
N ARG A 137 -15.22 -26.53 16.05
CA ARG A 137 -14.56 -27.71 16.60
C ARG A 137 -14.60 -27.68 18.14
N ARG A 138 -14.74 -28.84 18.75
CA ARG A 138 -14.47 -29.03 20.20
C ARG A 138 -12.96 -29.11 20.41
N TRP A 139 -12.40 -28.11 21.07
CA TRP A 139 -10.99 -28.07 21.43
C TRP A 139 -10.79 -28.75 22.80
N ASP A 140 -9.78 -29.63 22.91
CA ASP A 140 -9.55 -30.43 24.12
C ASP A 140 -9.10 -29.57 25.30
N ASP A 141 -8.31 -28.49 25.00
CA ASP A 141 -7.82 -27.55 26.02
C ASP A 141 -7.97 -26.10 25.52
N GLY A 142 -8.91 -25.38 26.14
CA GLY A 142 -9.15 -23.97 25.87
C GLY A 142 -7.97 -23.06 26.28
N GLY A 143 -7.24 -23.45 27.34
CA GLY A 143 -6.06 -22.70 27.80
C GLY A 143 -4.93 -22.74 26.78
N GLN A 144 -4.65 -23.91 26.23
CA GLN A 144 -3.65 -24.10 25.19
C GLN A 144 -4.04 -23.34 23.91
N LEU A 145 -5.33 -23.31 23.58
CA LEU A 145 -5.83 -22.56 22.43
C LEU A 145 -5.57 -21.04 22.57
N VAL A 146 -5.91 -20.49 23.74
CA VAL A 146 -5.69 -19.05 24.02
C VAL A 146 -4.19 -18.73 24.00
N PHE A 147 -3.36 -19.57 24.63
CA PHE A 147 -1.91 -19.36 24.67
C PHE A 147 -1.27 -19.42 23.28
N SER A 148 -1.61 -20.41 22.46
CA SER A 148 -1.11 -20.52 21.09
C SER A 148 -1.61 -19.37 20.21
N GLY A 149 -2.87 -18.95 20.38
CA GLY A 149 -3.43 -17.79 19.70
C GLY A 149 -2.70 -16.50 20.03
N LEU A 150 -2.35 -16.30 21.30
CA LEU A 150 -1.58 -15.14 21.74
C LEU A 150 -0.18 -15.10 21.10
N ILE A 151 0.51 -16.25 21.08
CA ILE A 151 1.83 -16.35 20.44
C ILE A 151 1.75 -15.98 18.96
N VAL A 152 0.77 -16.54 18.23
CA VAL A 152 0.57 -16.24 16.81
C VAL A 152 0.27 -14.75 16.61
N ALA A 153 -0.59 -14.16 17.44
CA ALA A 153 -0.92 -12.74 17.36
C ALA A 153 0.31 -11.85 17.59
N VAL A 154 1.14 -12.15 18.57
CA VAL A 154 2.38 -11.39 18.86
C VAL A 154 3.37 -11.53 17.70
N ILE A 155 3.60 -12.74 17.19
CA ILE A 155 4.51 -12.95 16.04
C ILE A 155 4.00 -12.20 14.81
N THR A 156 2.70 -12.28 14.51
CA THR A 156 2.10 -11.60 13.37
C THR A 156 2.18 -10.08 13.52
N MET A 157 1.87 -9.54 14.71
CA MET A 157 1.95 -8.11 14.98
C MET A 157 3.39 -7.60 14.82
N THR A 158 4.36 -8.31 15.41
CA THR A 158 5.79 -7.97 15.29
C THR A 158 6.26 -7.99 13.84
N GLY A 159 5.88 -9.04 13.07
CA GLY A 159 6.19 -9.13 11.65
C GLY A 159 5.54 -8.00 10.85
N THR A 160 4.28 -7.67 11.14
CA THR A 160 3.56 -6.56 10.50
C THR A 160 4.24 -5.23 10.77
N LEU A 161 4.58 -4.94 12.03
CA LEU A 161 5.30 -3.72 12.39
C LEU A 161 6.68 -3.64 11.72
N ALA A 162 7.40 -4.77 11.61
CA ALA A 162 8.68 -4.82 10.92
C ALA A 162 8.55 -4.54 9.41
N ILE A 163 7.49 -5.05 8.75
CA ILE A 163 7.21 -4.79 7.33
C ILE A 163 6.91 -3.29 7.09
N TYR A 164 6.15 -2.67 7.97
CA TYR A 164 5.76 -1.27 7.83
C TYR A 164 6.71 -0.29 8.54
N ALA A 165 7.73 -0.78 9.29
CA ALA A 165 8.72 0.06 9.96
C ALA A 165 9.41 1.07 9.02
N PRO A 166 9.80 0.73 7.78
CA PRO A 166 10.42 1.71 6.88
C PRO A 166 9.50 2.87 6.51
N ILE A 167 8.17 2.65 6.53
CA ILE A 167 7.18 3.70 6.23
C ILE A 167 6.98 4.61 7.44
N HIS A 168 7.14 4.07 8.66
CA HIS A 168 6.99 4.81 9.93
C HIS A 168 8.32 5.32 10.48
N SER A 169 9.47 4.87 9.97
CA SER A 169 10.76 5.37 10.44
C SER A 169 10.97 6.79 9.92
N PRO A 170 11.12 7.79 10.81
CA PRO A 170 11.62 9.07 10.38
C PRO A 170 13.05 8.83 9.87
N GLN A 171 13.24 8.88 8.56
CA GLN A 171 14.58 8.82 8.01
C GLN A 171 15.33 10.05 8.50
N THR A 172 16.31 9.74 9.34
CA THR A 172 17.46 10.58 9.73
C THR A 172 17.41 12.03 9.26
N ALA A 173 17.10 12.90 10.23
CA ALA A 173 17.70 14.23 10.42
C ALA A 173 18.06 15.03 9.16
N GLU A 174 17.08 15.40 8.37
CA GLU A 174 17.15 16.69 7.66
C GLU A 174 16.14 17.61 8.35
N ALA A 175 16.71 18.59 9.05
CA ALA A 175 16.10 19.73 9.70
C ALA A 175 14.63 19.58 10.14
N ASN A 176 14.34 19.81 11.42
CA ASN A 176 12.99 19.94 12.02
C ASN A 176 12.14 20.98 11.27
N ILE A 177 11.65 20.63 10.08
CA ILE A 177 10.65 21.41 9.38
C ILE A 177 9.30 20.79 9.79
N PRO A 178 8.42 21.54 10.49
CA PRO A 178 7.11 21.02 10.86
C PRO A 178 6.27 20.67 9.63
N GLY A 179 5.60 19.53 9.65
CA GLY A 179 4.73 19.04 8.58
C GLY A 179 5.07 17.62 8.10
N GLU A 180 4.13 16.97 7.43
CA GLU A 180 4.30 15.65 6.88
C GLU A 180 5.17 15.66 5.62
N ALA A 181 6.11 14.72 5.53
CA ALA A 181 6.96 14.52 4.35
C ALA A 181 6.54 13.25 3.60
N GLY A 182 6.65 13.29 2.29
CA GLY A 182 6.40 12.10 1.46
C GLY A 182 7.48 11.02 1.62
N PRO A 183 7.27 9.84 1.01
CA PRO A 183 8.25 8.76 1.02
C PRO A 183 9.60 9.23 0.47
N PRO A 184 10.72 8.66 0.95
CA PRO A 184 12.04 9.05 0.49
C PRO A 184 12.26 8.64 -0.97
N VAL A 185 12.97 9.49 -1.70
CA VAL A 185 13.47 9.16 -3.02
C VAL A 185 14.63 8.17 -2.87
N THR A 186 14.56 7.05 -3.58
CA THR A 186 15.55 5.96 -3.48
C THR A 186 16.49 5.86 -4.68
N THR A 187 16.09 6.40 -5.83
CA THR A 187 16.91 6.45 -7.04
C THR A 187 18.06 7.44 -6.91
N THR A 188 19.15 7.18 -7.57
CA THR A 188 20.30 8.10 -7.61
C THR A 188 20.12 9.12 -8.73
N SER A 189 20.58 10.35 -8.51
CA SER A 189 20.63 11.37 -9.58
C SER A 189 21.95 11.28 -10.31
N GLY A 190 21.91 11.25 -11.65
CA GLY A 190 23.04 11.54 -12.49
C GLY A 190 23.29 13.06 -12.64
N PRO A 191 24.38 13.43 -13.29
CA PRO A 191 24.66 14.84 -13.55
C PRO A 191 23.61 15.55 -14.41
N ALA A 192 22.95 14.83 -15.32
CA ALA A 192 21.92 15.37 -16.20
C ALA A 192 20.66 15.74 -15.41
N GLU A 193 20.22 14.86 -14.48
CA GLU A 193 19.07 15.11 -13.61
C GLU A 193 19.26 16.33 -12.71
N VAL A 194 20.48 16.45 -12.12
CA VAL A 194 20.81 17.58 -11.24
C VAL A 194 20.81 18.90 -12.03
N GLN A 195 21.46 18.94 -13.20
CA GLN A 195 21.51 20.13 -14.03
C GLN A 195 20.13 20.54 -14.56
N LEU A 196 19.29 19.58 -14.92
CA LEU A 196 17.90 19.88 -15.31
C LEU A 196 17.11 20.47 -14.14
N ALA A 197 17.24 19.90 -12.92
CA ALA A 197 16.58 20.41 -11.73
C ALA A 197 16.99 21.85 -11.40
N GLU A 198 18.29 22.14 -11.48
CA GLU A 198 18.84 23.49 -11.29
C GLU A 198 18.31 24.48 -12.36
N HIS A 199 18.25 24.04 -13.62
CA HIS A 199 17.69 24.85 -14.70
C HIS A 199 16.21 25.16 -14.48
N LEU A 200 15.40 24.14 -14.12
CA LEU A 200 13.98 24.33 -13.82
C LEU A 200 13.77 25.32 -12.66
N ALA A 201 14.56 25.19 -11.59
CA ALA A 201 14.52 26.13 -10.48
C ALA A 201 14.90 27.56 -10.90
N ALA A 202 15.95 27.70 -11.71
CA ALA A 202 16.43 28.99 -12.19
C ALA A 202 15.49 29.64 -13.21
N SER A 203 14.76 28.87 -14.03
CA SER A 203 13.79 29.35 -15.01
C SER A 203 12.45 29.79 -14.42
N GLY A 204 12.24 29.59 -13.11
CA GLY A 204 10.99 29.92 -12.43
C GLY A 204 9.87 28.89 -12.69
N ALA A 205 10.22 27.67 -13.09
CA ALA A 205 9.28 26.59 -13.15
C ALA A 205 8.76 26.25 -11.74
N ALA A 206 7.63 25.55 -11.61
CA ALA A 206 7.09 25.07 -10.35
C ALA A 206 6.44 23.71 -10.53
N MET A 207 6.67 22.81 -9.57
CA MET A 207 5.98 21.53 -9.45
C MET A 207 4.99 21.59 -8.30
N TYR A 208 3.72 21.74 -8.61
CA TYR A 208 2.64 21.70 -7.61
C TYR A 208 2.35 20.25 -7.25
N GLY A 209 2.40 19.91 -5.96
CA GLY A 209 2.20 18.56 -5.51
C GLY A 209 1.70 18.48 -4.07
N ALA A 210 1.52 17.25 -3.59
CA ALA A 210 1.19 16.98 -2.21
C ALA A 210 2.10 15.86 -1.70
N TRP A 211 2.55 15.94 -0.45
CA TRP A 211 3.47 14.99 0.16
C TRP A 211 2.97 13.53 0.09
N TRP A 212 1.67 13.33 0.18
CA TRP A 212 1.01 12.03 0.11
C TRP A 212 0.73 11.52 -1.30
N CYS A 213 1.00 12.32 -2.34
CA CYS A 213 0.68 11.98 -3.74
C CYS A 213 1.68 10.96 -4.31
N PRO A 214 1.27 9.76 -4.72
CA PRO A 214 2.16 8.74 -5.29
C PRO A 214 2.86 9.23 -6.56
N HIS A 215 2.13 9.89 -7.47
CA HIS A 215 2.68 10.40 -8.73
C HIS A 215 3.67 11.55 -8.52
N CYS A 216 3.53 12.33 -7.44
CA CYS A 216 4.54 13.31 -7.05
C CYS A 216 5.82 12.61 -6.59
N HIS A 217 5.68 11.50 -5.88
CA HIS A 217 6.80 10.67 -5.50
C HIS A 217 7.47 10.04 -6.73
N ASP A 218 6.69 9.47 -7.67
CA ASP A 218 7.20 8.92 -8.92
C ASP A 218 7.99 9.98 -9.71
N GLN A 219 7.47 11.20 -9.77
CA GLN A 219 8.17 12.31 -10.41
C GLN A 219 9.51 12.63 -9.72
N LYS A 220 9.54 12.64 -8.40
CA LYS A 220 10.77 12.82 -7.61
C LYS A 220 11.75 11.68 -7.82
N GLN A 221 11.28 10.44 -7.99
CA GLN A 221 12.10 9.27 -8.30
C GLN A 221 12.79 9.41 -9.66
N LEU A 222 12.12 9.96 -10.67
CA LEU A 222 12.75 10.23 -11.98
C LEU A 222 13.94 11.20 -11.86
N PHE A 223 13.88 12.17 -10.95
CA PHE A 223 15.00 13.09 -10.69
C PHE A 223 16.11 12.46 -9.83
N GLY A 224 15.75 11.52 -8.95
CA GLY A 224 16.68 10.95 -7.98
C GLY A 224 16.93 11.83 -6.76
N GLN A 225 17.62 11.30 -5.76
CA GLN A 225 17.77 11.90 -4.42
C GLN A 225 18.37 13.31 -4.42
N ALA A 226 19.39 13.56 -5.21
CA ALA A 226 20.08 14.85 -5.20
C ALA A 226 19.27 15.92 -5.95
N ALA A 227 18.80 15.61 -7.16
CA ALA A 227 18.01 16.53 -7.97
C ALA A 227 16.63 16.81 -7.37
N ALA A 228 16.00 15.82 -6.71
CA ALA A 228 14.71 16.00 -6.03
C ALA A 228 14.73 17.05 -4.91
N LYS A 229 15.90 17.36 -4.36
CA LYS A 229 16.08 18.45 -3.36
C LYS A 229 16.16 19.83 -3.99
N VAL A 230 16.42 19.89 -5.29
CA VAL A 230 16.66 21.12 -6.04
C VAL A 230 15.45 21.51 -6.87
N ILE A 231 14.61 20.55 -7.28
CA ILE A 231 13.39 20.86 -8.05
C ILE A 231 12.53 21.90 -7.33
N PRO A 232 11.91 22.83 -8.06
CA PRO A 232 11.07 23.88 -7.48
C PRO A 232 9.70 23.33 -7.06
N TYR A 233 9.68 22.55 -5.97
CA TYR A 233 8.48 21.90 -5.46
C TYR A 233 7.65 22.82 -4.59
N VAL A 234 6.35 22.89 -4.85
CA VAL A 234 5.34 23.65 -4.10
C VAL A 234 4.42 22.66 -3.40
N GLU A 235 4.47 22.62 -2.06
CA GLU A 235 3.61 21.77 -1.25
C GLU A 235 2.21 22.37 -1.13
N CYS A 236 1.22 21.68 -1.70
CA CYS A 236 -0.17 22.14 -1.72
C CYS A 236 -1.00 21.57 -0.56
N ALA A 237 -0.56 20.50 0.09
CA ALA A 237 -1.24 19.91 1.23
C ALA A 237 -0.98 20.75 2.49
N ALA A 238 -2.04 21.13 3.19
CA ALA A 238 -1.95 22.03 4.36
C ALA A 238 -1.20 21.41 5.55
N ASP A 239 -1.11 20.08 5.58
CA ASP A 239 -0.40 19.29 6.60
C ASP A 239 1.03 18.88 6.15
N GLY A 240 1.44 19.26 4.95
CA GLY A 240 2.79 19.00 4.44
C GLY A 240 3.86 19.94 5.00
N GLN A 241 5.12 19.69 4.64
CA GLN A 241 6.25 20.54 5.02
C GLN A 241 6.25 21.85 4.22
N ASN A 242 6.35 22.98 4.91
CA ASN A 242 6.30 24.32 4.31
C ASN A 242 5.11 24.49 3.34
N PRO A 243 3.86 24.30 3.79
CA PRO A 243 2.69 24.30 2.92
C PRO A 243 2.49 25.66 2.28
N GLN A 244 2.23 25.65 0.97
CA GLN A 244 1.94 26.84 0.18
C GLN A 244 0.53 26.71 -0.46
N THR A 245 -0.42 26.30 0.34
CA THR A 245 -1.80 25.97 -0.11
C THR A 245 -2.46 27.16 -0.82
N GLU A 246 -2.22 28.39 -0.37
CA GLU A 246 -2.75 29.60 -0.99
C GLU A 246 -2.21 29.82 -2.42
N VAL A 247 -0.92 29.51 -2.63
CA VAL A 247 -0.28 29.60 -3.96
C VAL A 247 -0.93 28.60 -4.92
N CYS A 248 -1.20 27.38 -4.44
CA CYS A 248 -1.86 26.36 -5.24
C CYS A 248 -3.32 26.71 -5.56
N GLN A 249 -4.06 27.24 -4.58
CA GLN A 249 -5.45 27.67 -4.78
C GLN A 249 -5.60 28.86 -5.73
N ALA A 250 -4.57 29.69 -5.84
CA ALA A 250 -4.54 30.81 -6.77
C ALA A 250 -4.31 30.38 -8.23
N LYS A 251 -4.02 29.09 -8.50
CA LYS A 251 -3.76 28.53 -9.82
C LYS A 251 -4.89 27.56 -10.22
N PRO A 252 -5.93 28.02 -10.94
CA PRO A 252 -7.06 27.18 -11.35
C PRO A 252 -6.66 26.04 -12.30
N GLU A 253 -5.49 26.14 -12.94
CA GLU A 253 -4.94 25.12 -13.83
C GLU A 253 -4.41 23.91 -13.07
N VAL A 254 -4.14 24.04 -11.76
CA VAL A 254 -3.70 22.93 -10.90
C VAL A 254 -4.92 22.11 -10.45
N THR A 255 -5.39 21.24 -11.34
CA THR A 255 -6.57 20.38 -11.09
C THR A 255 -6.22 19.02 -10.50
N GLY A 256 -4.93 18.68 -10.41
CA GLY A 256 -4.43 17.41 -9.87
C GLY A 256 -2.92 17.47 -9.59
N PHE A 257 -2.37 16.41 -9.01
CA PHE A 257 -0.95 16.35 -8.63
C PHE A 257 -0.25 15.15 -9.25
N PRO A 258 1.03 15.31 -9.66
CA PRO A 258 1.74 16.59 -9.80
C PRO A 258 1.21 17.40 -10.96
N THR A 259 1.34 18.72 -10.90
CA THR A 259 1.21 19.62 -12.05
C THR A 259 2.46 20.49 -12.13
N TRP A 260 3.11 20.48 -13.28
CA TRP A 260 4.23 21.36 -13.56
C TRP A 260 3.75 22.63 -14.22
N GLU A 261 4.24 23.76 -13.79
CA GLU A 261 4.18 25.05 -14.51
C GLU A 261 5.57 25.36 -15.05
N VAL A 262 5.70 25.41 -16.38
CA VAL A 262 6.97 25.70 -17.07
C VAL A 262 6.70 26.75 -18.14
N ASN A 263 7.39 27.87 -18.07
CA ASN A 263 7.20 28.99 -19.00
C ASN A 263 5.72 29.42 -19.14
N GLY A 264 4.96 29.39 -18.04
CA GLY A 264 3.53 29.75 -18.01
C GLY A 264 2.59 28.71 -18.60
N GLN A 265 3.08 27.55 -19.00
CA GLN A 265 2.28 26.41 -19.45
C GLN A 265 2.18 25.33 -18.36
N PHE A 266 1.04 24.66 -18.29
CA PHE A 266 0.75 23.65 -17.27
C PHE A 266 0.73 22.24 -17.86
N TYR A 267 1.48 21.32 -17.20
CA TYR A 267 1.62 19.92 -17.58
C TYR A 267 1.16 19.06 -16.40
N GLY A 268 -0.01 18.45 -16.51
CA GLY A 268 -0.58 17.58 -15.46
C GLY A 268 -0.01 16.17 -15.49
N GLY A 269 0.16 15.57 -14.30
CA GLY A 269 0.69 14.23 -14.12
C GLY A 269 2.21 14.14 -14.14
N THR A 270 2.74 12.93 -13.94
CA THR A 270 4.19 12.66 -13.99
C THR A 270 4.71 12.92 -15.40
N GLN A 271 5.71 13.77 -15.52
CA GLN A 271 6.34 14.14 -16.79
C GLN A 271 7.69 13.45 -16.96
N ALA A 272 7.98 12.96 -18.16
CA ALA A 272 9.33 12.51 -18.50
C ALA A 272 10.32 13.66 -18.41
N LEU A 273 11.55 13.42 -17.96
CA LEU A 273 12.57 14.46 -17.82
C LEU A 273 12.89 15.15 -19.16
N GLY A 274 12.87 14.39 -20.26
CA GLY A 274 13.03 14.94 -21.60
C GLY A 274 11.93 15.96 -21.98
N THR A 275 10.68 15.70 -21.58
CA THR A 275 9.56 16.63 -21.79
C THR A 275 9.75 17.93 -21.02
N LEU A 276 10.21 17.84 -19.76
CA LEU A 276 10.51 19.03 -18.96
C LEU A 276 11.71 19.81 -19.49
N ALA A 277 12.72 19.10 -19.99
CA ALA A 277 13.87 19.71 -20.65
C ALA A 277 13.44 20.53 -21.91
N GLU A 278 12.64 19.93 -22.77
CA GLU A 278 12.11 20.59 -23.97
C GLU A 278 11.23 21.80 -23.60
N ALA A 279 10.27 21.60 -22.69
CA ALA A 279 9.34 22.65 -22.27
C ALA A 279 10.04 23.86 -21.63
N SER A 280 11.14 23.61 -20.89
CA SER A 280 11.93 24.66 -20.23
C SER A 280 13.00 25.30 -21.13
N GLY A 281 13.24 24.76 -22.34
CA GLY A 281 14.32 25.18 -23.21
C GLY A 281 15.70 24.79 -22.70
N TYR A 282 15.79 23.71 -21.91
CA TYR A 282 17.06 23.21 -21.40
C TYR A 282 17.93 22.64 -22.52
N ALA A 283 19.15 23.16 -22.65
CA ALA A 283 20.11 22.75 -23.66
C ALA A 283 21.29 21.94 -23.13
N GLY A 284 21.23 21.50 -21.87
CA GLY A 284 22.26 20.68 -21.22
C GLY A 284 22.15 19.18 -21.54
N PRO A 285 22.95 18.34 -20.85
CA PRO A 285 22.94 16.89 -21.03
C PRO A 285 21.54 16.30 -20.76
N GLN A 286 21.13 15.33 -21.60
CA GLN A 286 19.82 14.65 -21.50
C GLN A 286 19.96 13.12 -21.40
N ASP A 287 21.13 12.65 -20.98
CA ASP A 287 21.42 11.24 -20.71
C ASP A 287 20.90 10.83 -19.32
N PHE A 288 19.58 11.04 -19.11
CA PHE A 288 18.89 10.72 -17.86
C PHE A 288 18.94 9.23 -17.57
N GLN A 289 19.21 8.88 -16.29
CA GLN A 289 19.45 7.50 -15.85
C GLN A 289 18.17 6.80 -15.31
N ASN A 290 17.12 7.58 -14.96
CA ASN A 290 15.90 7.05 -14.31
C ASN A 290 14.67 7.16 -15.21
#